data_a98111dd43b3cc700c54471b27feb710
#
_entry.id   a98111dd43b3cc700c54471b27feb710
#
_cell.length_a   1.000
_cell.length_b   1.000
_cell.length_c   1.000
_cell.angle_alpha   90.00
_cell.angle_beta   90.00
_cell.angle_gamma   90.00
#
_symmetry.space_group_name_H-M   'P 1'
#
loop_
_entity.id
_entity.type
_entity.pdbx_description
1 polymer ?
#
loop_
_entity_poly.entity_id
_entity_poly.type
_entity_poly.pdbx_seq_one_letter_code
_entity_poly.pdbx_strand_id
1 'polypeptide(L)'
;PSGRFDIRYDLMDGRSLEFEDELTDDRPYVPQPFPPLPGGVDRAIGVEVSIRAPTLWAALHLAAKRPDGARPTVMISVTQNIGAFAKTCADLIEGWAEDEELPEYWDVDPEDPHWTTCLAAAEDYFTKGSFEYRLLARGIAVHHGQMPALLSRRLKVAIDRGNVRVIIATSTLSEGVNIPVNTLLIPSVHRATSVFTVNEFSNLIGR
;
A
#
# COMPACT_ATOMS: atom_id res chain seq x y z
N PRO A 1 2.93 -23.72 14.49
CA PRO A 1 1.55 -23.59 14.05
C PRO A 1 1.57 -23.28 12.56
N SER A 2 1.19 -24.23 11.75
CA SER A 2 1.04 -24.03 10.31
C SER A 2 -0.20 -23.16 10.08
N GLY A 3 0.01 -21.87 9.85
CA GLY A 3 -1.05 -21.01 9.37
C GLY A 3 -1.47 -21.46 7.98
N ARG A 4 -2.75 -21.67 7.78
CA ARG A 4 -3.33 -21.90 6.46
C ARG A 4 -3.49 -20.55 5.80
N PHE A 5 -2.89 -20.36 4.64
CA PHE A 5 -3.04 -19.13 3.86
C PHE A 5 -4.01 -19.41 2.71
N ASP A 6 -5.15 -18.75 2.74
CA ASP A 6 -6.04 -18.70 1.59
C ASP A 6 -5.59 -17.54 0.71
N ILE A 7 -5.04 -17.85 -0.45
CA ILE A 7 -4.67 -16.84 -1.45
C ILE A 7 -5.86 -16.67 -2.37
N ARG A 8 -6.49 -15.52 -2.33
CA ARG A 8 -7.56 -15.16 -3.25
C ARG A 8 -7.08 -14.09 -4.20
N TYR A 9 -7.32 -14.31 -5.47
CA TYR A 9 -7.06 -13.33 -6.51
C TYR A 9 -8.40 -12.76 -6.98
N ASP A 10 -8.71 -11.54 -6.57
CA ASP A 10 -9.78 -10.80 -7.21
C ASP A 10 -9.21 -10.10 -8.44
N LEU A 11 -9.75 -10.43 -9.60
CA LEU A 11 -9.53 -9.64 -10.79
C LEU A 11 -10.27 -8.31 -10.63
N MET A 12 -9.73 -7.24 -11.18
CA MET A 12 -10.29 -5.89 -11.08
C MET A 12 -11.71 -5.75 -11.66
N ASP A 13 -12.22 -6.78 -12.34
CA ASP A 13 -13.57 -6.86 -12.87
C ASP A 13 -14.55 -7.58 -11.90
N GLY A 14 -14.13 -7.90 -10.70
CA GLY A 14 -14.93 -8.59 -9.69
C GLY A 14 -15.10 -10.09 -9.94
N ARG A 15 -14.31 -10.68 -10.84
CA ARG A 15 -14.29 -12.13 -11.05
C ARG A 15 -13.28 -12.76 -10.10
N SER A 16 -13.74 -13.67 -9.26
CA SER A 16 -12.88 -14.56 -8.49
C SER A 16 -12.33 -15.66 -9.38
N LEU A 17 -11.05 -16.01 -9.20
CA LEU A 17 -10.53 -17.26 -9.74
C LEU A 17 -11.09 -18.41 -8.88
N GLU A 18 -11.85 -19.30 -9.49
CA GLU A 18 -12.27 -20.53 -8.85
C GLU A 18 -11.05 -21.47 -8.75
N PHE A 19 -10.66 -21.81 -7.54
CA PHE A 19 -9.75 -22.90 -7.30
C PHE A 19 -10.59 -24.13 -6.99
N GLU A 20 -10.44 -25.19 -7.76
CA GLU A 20 -11.05 -26.51 -7.52
C GLU A 20 -10.42 -27.21 -6.29
N ASP A 21 -10.44 -26.60 -5.14
CA ASP A 21 -10.04 -27.24 -3.89
C ASP A 21 -11.27 -27.32 -2.97
N GLU A 22 -11.71 -28.53 -2.68
CA GLU A 22 -12.92 -28.84 -1.89
C GLU A 22 -12.96 -28.23 -0.48
N LEU A 23 -11.94 -27.48 -0.11
CA LEU A 23 -11.77 -26.90 1.23
C LEU A 23 -11.82 -25.37 1.26
N THR A 24 -11.99 -24.69 0.14
CA THR A 24 -12.06 -23.24 0.08
C THR A 24 -13.51 -22.76 -0.02
N ASP A 25 -13.91 -21.94 0.93
CA ASP A 25 -15.15 -21.17 0.84
C ASP A 25 -14.92 -20.07 -0.21
N ASP A 26 -15.36 -20.31 -1.45
CA ASP A 26 -15.16 -19.42 -2.62
C ASP A 26 -15.94 -18.11 -2.48
N ARG A 27 -15.62 -17.36 -1.45
CA ARG A 27 -16.14 -16.01 -1.30
C ARG A 27 -15.12 -15.01 -1.80
N PRO A 28 -15.54 -14.04 -2.63
CA PRO A 28 -14.64 -12.97 -3.03
C PRO A 28 -14.11 -12.26 -1.77
N TYR A 29 -12.81 -11.99 -1.74
CA TYR A 29 -12.17 -11.27 -0.63
C TYR A 29 -12.78 -9.87 -0.45
N VAL A 30 -13.15 -9.25 -1.55
CA VAL A 30 -13.90 -7.99 -1.58
C VAL A 30 -15.30 -8.29 -2.05
N PRO A 31 -16.30 -8.37 -1.15
CA PRO A 31 -17.67 -8.75 -1.48
C PRO A 31 -18.40 -7.72 -2.34
N GLN A 32 -17.88 -6.52 -2.47
CA GLN A 32 -18.41 -5.44 -3.29
C GLN A 32 -17.29 -4.78 -4.08
N PRO A 33 -17.53 -4.44 -5.36
CA PRO A 33 -16.55 -3.71 -6.13
C PRO A 33 -16.24 -2.35 -5.47
N PHE A 34 -15.00 -1.91 -5.57
CA PHE A 34 -14.63 -0.56 -5.16
C PHE A 34 -15.40 0.47 -6.00
N PRO A 35 -15.68 1.65 -5.45
CA PRO A 35 -16.19 2.76 -6.24
C PRO A 35 -15.31 3.00 -7.48
N PRO A 36 -15.87 3.51 -8.58
CA PRO A 36 -15.08 3.89 -9.75
C PRO A 36 -13.92 4.80 -9.37
N LEU A 37 -12.83 4.70 -10.11
CA LEU A 37 -11.71 5.61 -9.95
C LEU A 37 -12.17 7.08 -10.11
N PRO A 38 -11.72 7.99 -9.28
CA PRO A 38 -11.97 9.42 -9.45
C PRO A 38 -11.50 9.93 -10.82
N GLY A 39 -12.18 10.95 -11.33
CA GLY A 39 -12.09 11.57 -12.63
C GLY A 39 -10.88 11.27 -13.51
N GLY A 40 -11.13 10.58 -14.62
CA GLY A 40 -10.32 10.68 -15.81
C GLY A 40 -8.85 10.30 -15.70
N VAL A 41 -8.54 9.13 -15.12
CA VAL A 41 -7.21 8.55 -15.40
C VAL A 41 -7.13 8.33 -16.90
N ASP A 42 -6.40 9.21 -17.57
CA ASP A 42 -6.29 9.25 -19.01
C ASP A 42 -5.84 7.88 -19.53
N ARG A 43 -6.68 7.23 -20.33
CA ARG A 43 -6.42 5.89 -20.91
C ARG A 43 -5.20 5.88 -21.85
N ALA A 44 -4.60 7.05 -22.11
CA ALA A 44 -3.43 7.21 -22.98
C ALA A 44 -2.10 6.86 -22.28
N ILE A 45 -2.10 6.63 -20.96
CA ILE A 45 -0.89 6.30 -20.23
C ILE A 45 -0.69 4.77 -20.27
N GLY A 46 0.47 4.32 -20.74
CA GLY A 46 0.78 2.90 -20.97
C GLY A 46 0.48 1.96 -19.78
N VAL A 47 0.31 0.67 -20.05
CA VAL A 47 -0.17 -0.37 -19.10
C VAL A 47 0.50 -0.34 -17.73
N GLU A 48 1.80 -0.04 -17.65
CA GLU A 48 2.52 0.06 -16.34
C GLU A 48 2.04 1.23 -15.49
N VAL A 49 1.65 2.34 -16.10
CA VAL A 49 1.12 3.49 -15.37
C VAL A 49 -0.36 3.28 -15.05
N SER A 50 -1.08 2.57 -15.91
CA SER A 50 -2.52 2.29 -15.72
C SER A 50 -2.80 1.44 -14.47
N ILE A 51 -1.86 0.61 -14.01
CA ILE A 51 -2.05 -0.23 -12.81
C ILE A 51 -1.85 0.55 -11.50
N ARG A 52 -1.15 1.70 -11.52
CA ARG A 52 -0.80 2.44 -10.30
C ARG A 52 -2.01 3.09 -9.65
N ALA A 53 -2.84 3.73 -10.44
CA ALA A 53 -4.05 4.39 -9.94
C ALA A 53 -5.04 3.39 -9.30
N PRO A 54 -5.47 2.29 -9.98
CA PRO A 54 -6.35 1.32 -9.34
C PRO A 54 -5.70 0.61 -8.15
N THR A 55 -4.38 0.40 -8.15
CA THR A 55 -3.70 -0.18 -6.98
C THR A 55 -3.74 0.75 -5.78
N LEU A 56 -3.45 2.04 -5.98
CA LEU A 56 -3.56 3.04 -4.91
C LEU A 56 -5.01 3.15 -4.41
N TRP A 57 -5.97 3.25 -5.33
CA TRP A 57 -7.39 3.33 -5.01
C TRP A 57 -7.87 2.15 -4.18
N ALA A 58 -7.52 0.93 -4.59
CA ALA A 58 -7.80 -0.28 -3.84
C ALA A 58 -7.14 -0.26 -2.46
N ALA A 59 -5.88 0.20 -2.34
CA ALA A 59 -5.20 0.29 -1.06
C ALA A 59 -5.90 1.25 -0.10
N LEU A 60 -6.35 2.41 -0.58
CA LEU A 60 -7.09 3.39 0.24
C LEU A 60 -8.41 2.82 0.75
N HIS A 61 -9.18 2.15 -0.11
CA HIS A 61 -10.43 1.52 0.28
C HIS A 61 -10.25 0.34 1.22
N LEU A 62 -9.20 -0.46 1.04
CA LEU A 62 -8.86 -1.57 1.95
C LEU A 62 -8.36 -1.08 3.31
N ALA A 63 -7.74 0.10 3.36
CA ALA A 63 -7.32 0.75 4.59
C ALA A 63 -8.43 1.56 5.26
N ALA A 64 -9.57 1.76 4.58
CA ALA A 64 -10.68 2.55 5.10
C ALA A 64 -11.24 1.98 6.40
N LYS A 65 -11.80 2.85 7.21
CA LYS A 65 -12.44 2.51 8.48
C LYS A 65 -13.58 1.53 8.25
N ARG A 66 -13.51 0.40 8.92
CA ARG A 66 -14.54 -0.64 8.88
C ARG A 66 -15.72 -0.32 9.79
N PRO A 67 -16.88 -0.98 9.62
CA PRO A 67 -18.03 -0.78 10.50
C PRO A 67 -17.75 -1.09 11.98
N ASP A 68 -16.78 -1.96 12.26
CA ASP A 68 -16.31 -2.29 13.61
C ASP A 68 -15.33 -1.23 14.20
N GLY A 69 -15.04 -0.17 13.44
CA GLY A 69 -14.13 0.90 13.80
C GLY A 69 -12.66 0.60 13.50
N ALA A 70 -12.30 -0.61 13.08
CA ALA A 70 -10.94 -0.98 12.74
C ALA A 70 -10.47 -0.26 11.46
N ARG A 71 -9.19 0.13 11.44
CA ARG A 71 -8.50 0.66 10.26
C ARG A 71 -7.34 -0.26 9.90
N PRO A 72 -7.48 -1.12 8.89
CA PRO A 72 -6.42 -2.03 8.48
C PRO A 72 -5.18 -1.29 7.96
N THR A 73 -4.02 -1.90 8.12
CA THR A 73 -2.78 -1.47 7.47
C THR A 73 -2.61 -2.26 6.19
N VAL A 74 -2.41 -1.56 5.08
CA VAL A 74 -2.26 -2.14 3.74
C VAL A 74 -0.85 -1.90 3.23
N MET A 75 -0.21 -2.93 2.71
CA MET A 75 1.08 -2.82 2.05
C MET A 75 0.95 -3.08 0.55
N ILE A 76 1.50 -2.19 -0.26
CA ILE A 76 1.68 -2.36 -1.69
C ILE A 76 3.12 -2.80 -1.94
N SER A 77 3.31 -4.02 -2.41
CA SER A 77 4.63 -4.56 -2.75
C SER A 77 4.98 -4.24 -4.20
N VAL A 78 5.93 -3.33 -4.39
CA VAL A 78 6.38 -2.90 -5.71
C VAL A 78 7.69 -3.60 -6.07
N THR A 79 7.71 -4.30 -7.20
CA THR A 79 8.88 -5.07 -7.63
C THR A 79 9.97 -4.22 -8.26
N GLN A 80 9.62 -3.09 -8.88
CA GLN A 80 10.54 -2.23 -9.63
C GLN A 80 10.10 -0.76 -9.56
N ASN A 81 11.07 0.14 -9.74
CA ASN A 81 10.82 1.57 -9.89
C ASN A 81 9.89 2.16 -8.81
N ILE A 82 10.13 1.77 -7.55
CA ILE A 82 9.31 2.26 -6.43
C ILE A 82 9.22 3.79 -6.42
N GLY A 83 10.28 4.52 -6.78
CA GLY A 83 10.26 5.97 -6.88
C GLY A 83 9.26 6.49 -7.91
N ALA A 84 9.23 5.89 -9.12
CA ALA A 84 8.27 6.27 -10.15
C ALA A 84 6.84 5.88 -9.77
N PHE A 85 6.65 4.73 -9.11
CA PHE A 85 5.36 4.30 -8.59
C PHE A 85 4.85 5.30 -7.53
N ALA A 86 5.67 5.58 -6.52
CA ALA A 86 5.33 6.46 -5.42
C ALA A 86 5.09 7.91 -5.87
N LYS A 87 5.89 8.42 -6.82
CA LYS A 87 5.67 9.74 -7.40
C LYS A 87 4.29 9.84 -8.06
N THR A 88 3.92 8.85 -8.88
CA THR A 88 2.58 8.81 -9.48
C THR A 88 1.49 8.78 -8.41
N CYS A 89 1.68 7.98 -7.35
CA CYS A 89 0.74 7.92 -6.23
C CYS A 89 0.60 9.27 -5.51
N ALA A 90 1.70 10.02 -5.33
CA ALA A 90 1.65 11.34 -4.72
C ALA A 90 0.85 12.34 -5.55
N ASP A 91 1.05 12.34 -6.86
CA ASP A 91 0.32 13.22 -7.77
C ASP A 91 -1.18 12.86 -7.82
N LEU A 92 -1.50 11.55 -7.84
CA LEU A 92 -2.90 11.08 -7.84
C LEU A 92 -3.64 11.43 -6.55
N ILE A 93 -3.05 11.16 -5.39
CA ILE A 93 -3.73 11.37 -4.12
C ILE A 93 -3.98 12.85 -3.82
N GLU A 94 -3.11 13.72 -4.29
CA GLU A 94 -3.33 15.16 -4.17
C GLU A 94 -4.51 15.61 -5.03
N GLY A 95 -4.57 15.19 -6.31
CA GLY A 95 -5.72 15.49 -7.17
C GLY A 95 -7.03 14.94 -6.59
N TRP A 96 -7.06 13.69 -6.16
CA TRP A 96 -8.26 13.10 -5.56
C TRP A 96 -8.69 13.79 -4.24
N ALA A 97 -7.73 14.30 -3.47
CA ALA A 97 -8.03 15.02 -2.24
C ALA A 97 -8.62 16.42 -2.49
N GLU A 98 -8.23 17.07 -3.59
CA GLU A 98 -8.82 18.35 -4.00
C GLU A 98 -10.29 18.18 -4.41
N ASP A 99 -10.63 17.03 -5.02
CA ASP A 99 -11.98 16.68 -5.44
C ASP A 99 -12.83 16.05 -4.32
N GLU A 100 -12.30 15.94 -3.09
CA GLU A 100 -12.97 15.33 -1.91
C GLU A 100 -13.42 13.87 -2.14
N GLU A 101 -12.73 13.12 -3.00
CA GLU A 101 -13.14 11.77 -3.39
C GLU A 101 -12.46 10.64 -2.58
N LEU A 102 -11.65 10.97 -1.56
CA LEU A 102 -10.90 9.97 -0.79
C LEU A 102 -11.77 9.25 0.25
N PRO A 103 -11.62 7.92 0.40
CA PRO A 103 -12.24 7.20 1.51
C PRO A 103 -11.63 7.63 2.85
N GLU A 104 -12.35 7.38 3.96
CA GLU A 104 -11.86 7.64 5.32
C GLU A 104 -10.83 6.56 5.74
N TYR A 105 -9.66 6.55 5.11
CA TYR A 105 -8.62 5.55 5.38
C TYR A 105 -7.63 5.97 6.47
N TRP A 106 -7.52 7.27 6.74
CA TRP A 106 -6.50 7.83 7.59
C TRP A 106 -7.07 8.93 8.47
N ASP A 107 -6.66 8.90 9.72
CA ASP A 107 -7.04 9.86 10.75
C ASP A 107 -5.91 9.87 11.79
N VAL A 108 -5.22 10.97 11.91
CA VAL A 108 -4.11 11.15 12.83
C VAL A 108 -4.30 12.45 13.60
N ASP A 109 -3.97 12.43 14.87
CA ASP A 109 -3.86 13.65 15.65
C ASP A 109 -2.63 14.44 15.15
N PRO A 110 -2.82 15.63 14.54
CA PRO A 110 -1.70 16.42 14.02
C PRO A 110 -0.72 16.85 15.12
N GLU A 111 -1.13 16.86 16.37
CA GLU A 111 -0.30 17.21 17.53
C GLU A 111 0.38 15.98 18.17
N ASP A 112 0.17 14.73 17.65
CA ASP A 112 0.88 13.55 18.17
C ASP A 112 2.39 13.76 18.03
N PRO A 113 3.15 13.73 19.15
CA PRO A 113 4.61 14.00 19.13
C PRO A 113 5.40 12.99 18.29
N HIS A 114 4.91 11.75 18.15
CA HIS A 114 5.57 10.74 17.32
C HIS A 114 5.34 11.03 15.85
N TRP A 115 4.13 11.49 15.51
CA TRP A 115 3.78 11.87 14.15
C TRP A 115 4.56 13.11 13.71
N THR A 116 4.53 14.17 14.50
CA THR A 116 5.25 15.42 14.19
C THR A 116 6.76 15.19 14.07
N THR A 117 7.34 14.35 14.96
CA THR A 117 8.76 13.99 14.87
C THR A 117 9.07 13.15 13.62
N CYS A 118 8.15 12.29 13.18
CA CYS A 118 8.31 11.50 11.95
C CYS A 118 8.28 12.41 10.72
N LEU A 119 7.34 13.35 10.65
CA LEU A 119 7.25 14.32 9.57
C LEU A 119 8.47 15.23 9.51
N ALA A 120 8.95 15.74 10.66
CA ALA A 120 10.15 16.56 10.71
C ALA A 120 11.38 15.79 10.20
N ALA A 121 11.55 14.54 10.59
CA ALA A 121 12.64 13.71 10.08
C ALA A 121 12.52 13.45 8.57
N ALA A 122 11.31 13.29 8.05
CA ALA A 122 11.09 13.14 6.62
C ALA A 122 11.37 14.44 5.85
N GLU A 123 11.01 15.60 6.41
CA GLU A 123 11.32 16.91 5.84
C GLU A 123 12.82 17.15 5.75
N ASP A 124 13.56 16.84 6.82
CA ASP A 124 15.02 16.99 6.87
C ASP A 124 15.73 16.13 5.82
N TYR A 125 15.19 14.94 5.52
CA TYR A 125 15.80 14.02 4.57
C TYR A 125 15.37 14.27 3.12
N PHE A 126 14.09 14.51 2.89
CA PHE A 126 13.49 14.46 1.56
C PHE A 126 12.97 15.81 1.07
N THR A 127 12.86 16.81 1.95
CA THR A 127 12.17 18.09 1.70
C THR A 127 10.64 17.93 1.52
N LYS A 128 9.90 19.00 1.75
CA LYS A 128 8.41 18.99 1.62
C LYS A 128 7.89 18.71 0.20
N GLY A 129 8.69 19.04 -0.82
CA GLY A 129 8.32 18.83 -2.22
C GLY A 129 8.55 17.41 -2.72
N SER A 130 9.21 16.55 -1.96
CA SER A 130 9.46 15.18 -2.38
C SER A 130 8.18 14.33 -2.33
N PHE A 131 8.12 13.30 -3.16
CA PHE A 131 6.97 12.39 -3.15
C PHE A 131 6.90 11.58 -1.84
N GLU A 132 8.02 11.29 -1.19
CA GLU A 132 8.07 10.60 0.10
C GLU A 132 7.39 11.43 1.20
N TYR A 133 7.70 12.72 1.28
CA TYR A 133 7.09 13.60 2.27
C TYR A 133 5.61 13.84 1.96
N ARG A 134 5.26 14.13 0.70
CA ARG A 134 3.89 14.39 0.25
C ARG A 134 2.96 13.20 0.58
N LEU A 135 3.42 11.98 0.32
CA LEU A 135 2.69 10.76 0.67
C LEU A 135 2.61 10.55 2.18
N LEU A 136 3.73 10.74 2.89
CA LEU A 136 3.76 10.57 4.34
C LEU A 136 2.79 11.53 5.03
N ALA A 137 2.75 12.80 4.61
CA ALA A 137 1.81 13.80 5.13
C ALA A 137 0.33 13.43 4.93
N ARG A 138 0.05 12.35 4.19
CA ARG A 138 -1.28 11.77 3.98
C ARG A 138 -1.39 10.32 4.51
N GLY A 139 -0.55 9.93 5.45
CA GLY A 139 -0.61 8.61 6.08
C GLY A 139 -0.14 7.45 5.18
N ILE A 140 0.62 7.74 4.12
CA ILE A 140 1.20 6.77 3.19
C ILE A 140 2.70 6.79 3.31
N ALA A 141 3.32 5.71 3.79
CA ALA A 141 4.78 5.59 3.86
C ALA A 141 5.35 4.97 2.58
N VAL A 142 6.48 5.49 2.13
CA VAL A 142 7.31 4.85 1.11
C VAL A 142 8.53 4.26 1.79
N HIS A 143 8.78 2.96 1.62
CA HIS A 143 9.91 2.28 2.25
C HIS A 143 10.73 1.50 1.23
N HIS A 144 12.03 1.79 1.18
CA HIS A 144 13.00 1.11 0.32
C HIS A 144 14.36 0.97 1.02
N GLY A 145 15.21 0.10 0.50
CA GLY A 145 16.47 -0.26 1.16
C GLY A 145 17.49 0.87 1.34
N GLN A 146 17.32 2.00 0.66
CA GLN A 146 18.20 3.18 0.79
C GLN A 146 17.68 4.19 1.83
N MET A 147 16.60 3.86 2.53
CA MET A 147 16.04 4.76 3.53
C MET A 147 16.99 4.90 4.74
N PRO A 148 17.22 6.12 5.24
CA PRO A 148 18.03 6.34 6.42
C PRO A 148 17.49 5.61 7.64
N ALA A 149 18.39 4.99 8.42
CA ALA A 149 17.99 4.16 9.56
C ALA A 149 17.15 4.92 10.61
N LEU A 150 17.44 6.22 10.81
CA LEU A 150 16.65 7.04 11.74
C LEU A 150 15.21 7.19 11.25
N LEU A 151 15.02 7.52 9.97
CA LEU A 151 13.70 7.68 9.38
C LEU A 151 12.94 6.34 9.37
N SER A 152 13.60 5.23 9.00
CA SER A 152 13.00 3.89 9.08
C SER A 152 12.46 3.56 10.48
N ARG A 153 13.20 3.92 11.53
CA ARG A 153 12.74 3.72 12.92
C ARG A 153 11.54 4.60 13.26
N ARG A 154 11.53 5.86 12.82
CA ARG A 154 10.39 6.76 13.04
C ARG A 154 9.15 6.31 12.29
N LEU A 155 9.31 5.88 11.04
CA LEU A 155 8.23 5.30 10.26
C LEU A 155 7.65 4.04 10.94
N LYS A 156 8.52 3.15 11.46
CA LYS A 156 8.03 1.98 12.19
C LYS A 156 7.15 2.40 13.37
N VAL A 157 7.59 3.36 14.18
CA VAL A 157 6.77 3.85 15.31
C VAL A 157 5.44 4.43 14.80
N ALA A 158 5.46 5.22 13.74
CA ALA A 158 4.25 5.79 13.15
C ALA A 158 3.28 4.71 12.64
N ILE A 159 3.80 3.63 12.03
CA ILE A 159 3.00 2.48 11.59
C ILE A 159 2.40 1.73 12.79
N ASP A 160 3.22 1.40 13.79
CA ASP A 160 2.80 0.66 14.99
C ASP A 160 1.70 1.43 15.76
N ARG A 161 1.74 2.76 15.74
CA ARG A 161 0.72 3.63 16.33
C ARG A 161 -0.51 3.85 15.46
N GLY A 162 -0.46 3.41 14.21
CA GLY A 162 -1.53 3.59 13.26
C GLY A 162 -1.60 4.97 12.60
N ASN A 163 -0.54 5.76 12.72
CA ASN A 163 -0.42 7.06 12.04
C ASN A 163 -0.12 6.91 10.54
N VAL A 164 0.23 5.70 10.10
CA VAL A 164 0.41 5.30 8.70
C VAL A 164 -0.48 4.10 8.44
N ARG A 165 -1.25 4.13 7.35
CA ARG A 165 -2.20 3.08 7.00
C ARG A 165 -1.91 2.40 5.67
N VAL A 166 -1.20 3.08 4.78
CA VAL A 166 -0.75 2.50 3.51
C VAL A 166 0.78 2.55 3.44
N ILE A 167 1.39 1.46 3.02
CA ILE A 167 2.84 1.34 2.90
C ILE A 167 3.16 0.92 1.46
N ILE A 168 3.93 1.72 0.76
CA ILE A 168 4.49 1.37 -0.55
C ILE A 168 5.91 0.89 -0.30
N ALA A 169 6.21 -0.38 -0.56
CA ALA A 169 7.51 -0.97 -0.25
C ALA A 169 8.03 -1.86 -1.36
N THR A 170 9.35 -2.01 -1.41
CA THR A 170 9.98 -3.07 -2.20
C THR A 170 9.92 -4.40 -1.45
N SER A 171 10.01 -5.52 -2.18
CA SER A 171 10.02 -6.87 -1.60
C SER A 171 11.13 -7.09 -0.54
N THR A 172 12.18 -6.28 -0.56
CA THR A 172 13.28 -6.32 0.43
C THR A 172 12.91 -5.80 1.82
N LEU A 173 11.77 -5.11 1.97
CA LEU A 173 11.27 -4.71 3.30
C LEU A 173 11.04 -5.92 4.21
N SER A 174 10.75 -7.07 3.59
CA SER A 174 10.51 -8.32 4.33
C SER A 174 11.71 -8.79 5.15
N GLU A 175 12.92 -8.30 4.91
CA GLU A 175 14.13 -8.86 5.54
C GLU A 175 14.53 -8.20 6.87
N GLY A 176 13.93 -7.10 7.29
CA GLY A 176 14.40 -6.38 8.47
C GLY A 176 13.38 -5.77 9.42
N VAL A 177 12.12 -5.62 9.03
CA VAL A 177 11.13 -4.89 9.84
C VAL A 177 9.84 -5.69 9.96
N ASN A 178 9.54 -6.13 11.18
CA ASN A 178 8.23 -6.72 11.48
C ASN A 178 7.18 -5.60 11.53
N ILE A 179 6.42 -5.43 10.44
CA ILE A 179 5.34 -4.44 10.33
C ILE A 179 4.01 -5.19 10.42
N PRO A 180 3.07 -4.75 11.26
CA PRO A 180 1.74 -5.34 11.32
C PRO A 180 0.93 -4.96 10.07
N VAL A 181 0.95 -5.82 9.06
CA VAL A 181 0.19 -5.65 7.80
C VAL A 181 -1.02 -6.57 7.82
N ASN A 182 -2.20 -6.02 7.55
CA ASN A 182 -3.45 -6.77 7.45
C ASN A 182 -3.72 -7.25 6.02
N THR A 183 -3.28 -6.46 5.04
CA THR A 183 -3.52 -6.73 3.62
C THR A 183 -2.27 -6.42 2.80
N LEU A 184 -1.91 -7.34 1.92
CA LEU A 184 -0.81 -7.18 0.98
C LEU A 184 -1.36 -7.11 -0.45
N LEU A 185 -1.04 -6.02 -1.15
CA LEU A 185 -1.32 -5.85 -2.56
C LEU A 185 -0.05 -6.07 -3.37
N ILE A 186 -0.12 -6.95 -4.35
CA ILE A 186 0.98 -7.27 -5.26
C ILE A 186 0.52 -6.90 -6.69
N PRO A 187 0.75 -5.66 -7.14
CA PRO A 187 0.28 -5.21 -8.45
C PRO A 187 0.95 -5.92 -9.61
N SER A 188 2.14 -6.47 -9.42
CA SER A 188 2.86 -7.26 -10.42
C SER A 188 3.80 -8.26 -9.76
N VAL A 189 3.79 -9.48 -10.25
CA VAL A 189 4.76 -10.53 -9.88
C VAL A 189 5.99 -10.52 -10.82
N HIS A 190 5.98 -9.65 -11.82
CA HIS A 190 7.07 -9.54 -12.79
C HIS A 190 8.13 -8.54 -12.33
N ARG A 191 9.39 -8.90 -12.49
CA ARG A 191 10.56 -8.02 -12.51
C ARG A 191 11.04 -7.89 -13.94
N ALA A 192 11.91 -6.93 -14.26
CA ALA A 192 12.35 -6.64 -15.65
C ALA A 192 12.65 -7.90 -16.48
N THR A 193 13.27 -8.93 -15.89
CA THR A 193 13.71 -10.14 -16.59
C THR A 193 13.27 -11.44 -15.93
N SER A 194 12.53 -11.39 -14.82
CA SER A 194 12.16 -12.57 -14.04
C SER A 194 10.81 -12.40 -13.35
N VAL A 195 10.22 -13.51 -12.96
CA VAL A 195 9.03 -13.57 -12.08
C VAL A 195 9.49 -13.82 -10.65
N PHE A 196 8.72 -13.46 -9.65
CA PHE A 196 8.96 -13.85 -8.26
C PHE A 196 9.19 -15.36 -8.15
N THR A 197 10.24 -15.74 -7.45
CA THR A 197 10.41 -17.14 -7.05
C THR A 197 9.43 -17.49 -5.94
N VAL A 198 9.12 -18.77 -5.80
CA VAL A 198 8.27 -19.28 -4.69
C VAL A 198 8.80 -18.83 -3.33
N ASN A 199 10.14 -18.86 -3.14
CA ASN A 199 10.75 -18.43 -1.89
C ASN A 199 10.57 -16.95 -1.62
N GLU A 200 10.73 -16.08 -2.62
CA GLU A 200 10.50 -14.64 -2.48
C GLU A 200 9.03 -14.34 -2.14
N PHE A 201 8.12 -15.03 -2.81
CA PHE A 201 6.69 -14.91 -2.54
C PHE A 201 6.36 -15.40 -1.12
N SER A 202 6.86 -16.58 -0.73
CA SER A 202 6.65 -17.12 0.61
C SER A 202 7.23 -16.20 1.71
N ASN A 203 8.39 -15.60 1.47
CA ASN A 203 8.97 -14.62 2.41
C ASN A 203 8.14 -13.34 2.50
N LEU A 204 7.44 -12.96 1.43
CA LEU A 204 6.60 -11.77 1.41
C LEU A 204 5.28 -11.99 2.16
N ILE A 205 4.67 -13.18 2.03
CA ILE A 205 3.37 -13.52 2.65
C ILE A 205 3.51 -14.23 4.01
N GLY A 206 4.67 -14.75 4.33
CA GLY A 206 4.90 -15.60 5.52
C GLY A 206 5.16 -14.85 6.82
N ARG A 207 4.81 -13.59 6.91
CA ARG A 207 5.07 -12.73 8.08
C ARG A 207 3.84 -12.12 8.70
#